data_fccdbb43ef9466983a6c25133f17f3aa
#
_entry.id   fccdbb43ef9466983a6c25133f17f3aa
#
_cell.length_a   1.000
_cell.length_b   1.000
_cell.length_c   1.000
_cell.angle_alpha   90.00
_cell.angle_beta   90.00
_cell.angle_gamma   90.00
#
_symmetry.space_group_name_H-M   'P 1'
#
loop_
_entity.id
_entity.type
_entity.pdbx_description
1 polymer ?
#
loop_
_entity_poly.entity_id
_entity_poly.type
_entity_poly.pdbx_seq_one_letter_code
_entity_poly.pdbx_strand_id
1 'polypeptide(L)'
;MNISVKELKEKEGSKVEEISWNISNRMRELGNTSVYGGFCLSYVAYLSLKNKINDVYQLVEYVELTFLPERVSFIKGNIENLWNVAIEIGEAYSEETLLAVVLWWPLQGNKFMGECETPQSVVKLANEILQISNDKAADFCSGIGTFLVNAIERNPESQFYGVELVTEVKEVAEIRTELISDRVKIEQKSVLNIDDNLMFDKIFCDYPWGIRAKESIGNNEELEAIYNVIPEVQKAAAGDWVFIINVMNHLNKHGKAVVSVSNGVTWNGGINTVIREKFVKKGFVEAVIALPSNLYSNTGIACSLLVLSRNNKNMRMIDATEMVSVGRRQNVLSDENISKILELLNTDDDNSKLVLGEEIAKNEYTLNPSRYLQKEMLIKNGVVFESVIKNITRGAQIKATILDEIVSDEPTNMQYLMLANIQDGIISDDLPYLKEMNPKYEKYCIKNGSLVISKNVSPVKMAIASVKEGNKILANGNLYVIDLDEDKINPYFLKAYLESENGKAALSRVAVGATLLNLPVEV
;
A
#
# COMPACT_ATOMS: atom_id res chain seq x y z
N MET A 1 -26.81 25.48 2.23
CA MET A 1 -27.03 24.46 3.29
C MET A 1 -27.36 25.15 4.59
N ASN A 2 -28.35 24.65 5.36
CA ASN A 2 -28.67 25.19 6.69
C ASN A 2 -27.79 24.60 7.81
N ILE A 3 -26.98 23.61 7.48
CA ILE A 3 -26.06 22.89 8.39
C ILE A 3 -24.69 22.83 7.75
N SER A 4 -23.63 23.00 8.51
CA SER A 4 -22.25 22.81 8.01
C SER A 4 -21.95 21.34 7.74
N VAL A 5 -21.01 21.04 6.84
CA VAL A 5 -20.60 19.66 6.53
C VAL A 5 -20.08 18.95 7.78
N LYS A 6 -19.39 19.68 8.66
CA LYS A 6 -18.89 19.15 9.94
C LYS A 6 -20.05 18.74 10.88
N GLU A 7 -21.02 19.62 11.09
CA GLU A 7 -22.20 19.31 11.90
C GLU A 7 -23.03 18.17 11.32
N LEU A 8 -23.14 18.09 9.99
CA LEU A 8 -23.79 16.98 9.29
C LEU A 8 -23.09 15.66 9.59
N LYS A 9 -21.75 15.64 9.56
CA LYS A 9 -20.96 14.45 9.86
C LYS A 9 -21.09 14.00 11.31
N GLU A 10 -21.09 14.94 12.25
CA GLU A 10 -21.29 14.63 13.68
C GLU A 10 -22.68 14.04 13.94
N LYS A 11 -23.71 14.54 13.26
CA LYS A 11 -25.11 14.13 13.43
C LYS A 11 -25.45 12.80 12.73
N GLU A 12 -25.02 12.64 11.48
CA GLU A 12 -25.47 11.55 10.59
C GLU A 12 -24.38 10.55 10.23
N GLY A 13 -23.09 10.89 10.40
CA GLY A 13 -21.97 10.09 9.91
C GLY A 13 -21.95 8.64 10.43
N SER A 14 -22.37 8.41 11.68
CA SER A 14 -22.42 7.05 12.27
C SER A 14 -23.46 6.13 11.63
N LYS A 15 -24.45 6.68 10.93
CA LYS A 15 -25.55 5.93 10.29
C LYS A 15 -25.24 5.56 8.83
N VAL A 16 -24.26 6.21 8.23
CA VAL A 16 -23.98 6.11 6.78
C VAL A 16 -23.72 4.68 6.34
N GLU A 17 -22.87 3.95 7.08
CA GLU A 17 -22.51 2.56 6.72
C GLU A 17 -23.72 1.63 6.71
N GLU A 18 -24.54 1.70 7.75
CA GLU A 18 -25.76 0.90 7.86
C GLU A 18 -26.77 1.22 6.75
N ILE A 19 -27.02 2.51 6.50
CA ILE A 19 -27.99 2.94 5.47
C ILE A 19 -27.50 2.56 4.08
N SER A 20 -26.23 2.81 3.77
CA SER A 20 -25.62 2.44 2.50
C SER A 20 -25.71 0.93 2.24
N TRP A 21 -25.52 0.13 3.29
CA TRP A 21 -25.65 -1.32 3.21
C TRP A 21 -27.11 -1.76 2.94
N ASN A 22 -28.08 -1.13 3.63
CA ASN A 22 -29.51 -1.40 3.44
C ASN A 22 -29.95 -1.08 2.02
N ILE A 23 -29.55 0.10 1.48
CA ILE A 23 -29.86 0.51 0.11
C ILE A 23 -29.23 -0.44 -0.91
N SER A 24 -27.98 -0.83 -0.70
CA SER A 24 -27.27 -1.78 -1.57
C SER A 24 -27.91 -3.18 -1.56
N ASN A 25 -28.42 -3.63 -0.41
CA ASN A 25 -29.13 -4.90 -0.31
C ASN A 25 -30.46 -4.87 -1.05
N ARG A 26 -31.26 -3.81 -0.85
CA ARG A 26 -32.54 -3.66 -1.53
C ARG A 26 -32.37 -3.67 -3.07
N MET A 27 -31.31 -3.02 -3.56
CA MET A 27 -30.95 -3.09 -4.98
C MET A 27 -30.70 -4.51 -5.47
N ARG A 28 -29.88 -5.26 -4.71
CA ARG A 28 -29.56 -6.66 -5.06
C ARG A 28 -30.78 -7.57 -5.04
N GLU A 29 -31.69 -7.38 -4.10
CA GLU A 29 -32.98 -8.09 -4.04
C GLU A 29 -33.85 -7.82 -5.28
N LEU A 30 -33.72 -6.65 -5.88
CA LEU A 30 -34.41 -6.24 -7.11
C LEU A 30 -33.64 -6.63 -8.39
N GLY A 31 -32.55 -7.39 -8.26
CA GLY A 31 -31.76 -7.91 -9.36
C GLY A 31 -30.73 -6.95 -9.96
N ASN A 32 -30.58 -5.77 -9.39
CA ASN A 32 -29.56 -4.82 -9.83
C ASN A 32 -28.25 -5.04 -9.05
N THR A 33 -27.16 -5.31 -9.77
CA THR A 33 -25.83 -5.59 -9.23
C THR A 33 -24.81 -4.51 -9.59
N SER A 34 -25.25 -3.35 -10.07
CA SER A 34 -24.34 -2.23 -10.38
C SER A 34 -23.55 -1.80 -9.17
N VAL A 35 -22.24 -1.60 -9.34
CA VAL A 35 -21.33 -1.16 -8.28
C VAL A 35 -21.74 0.21 -7.75
N TYR A 36 -22.14 1.12 -8.63
CA TYR A 36 -22.53 2.50 -8.26
C TYR A 36 -24.05 2.69 -8.10
N GLY A 37 -24.84 1.64 -8.27
CA GLY A 37 -26.30 1.76 -8.25
C GLY A 37 -26.85 2.23 -6.90
N GLY A 38 -26.32 1.72 -5.78
CA GLY A 38 -26.71 2.17 -4.45
C GLY A 38 -26.36 3.65 -4.20
N PHE A 39 -25.21 4.09 -4.67
CA PHE A 39 -24.82 5.49 -4.66
C PHE A 39 -25.79 6.35 -5.49
N CYS A 40 -26.06 5.95 -6.75
CA CYS A 40 -26.99 6.66 -7.64
C CYS A 40 -28.41 6.71 -7.06
N LEU A 41 -28.91 5.60 -6.49
CA LEU A 41 -30.21 5.58 -5.81
C LEU A 41 -30.26 6.58 -4.65
N SER A 42 -29.23 6.62 -3.81
CA SER A 42 -29.14 7.57 -2.68
C SER A 42 -29.10 9.01 -3.17
N TYR A 43 -28.35 9.27 -4.23
CA TYR A 43 -28.27 10.61 -4.82
C TYR A 43 -29.60 11.06 -5.42
N VAL A 44 -30.26 10.21 -6.20
CA VAL A 44 -31.56 10.52 -6.81
C VAL A 44 -32.65 10.65 -5.75
N ALA A 45 -32.61 9.82 -4.69
CA ALA A 45 -33.49 9.96 -3.53
C ALA A 45 -33.31 11.31 -2.80
N TYR A 46 -32.04 11.74 -2.61
CA TYR A 46 -31.73 13.06 -2.10
C TYR A 46 -32.32 14.18 -3.00
N LEU A 47 -32.15 14.06 -4.32
CA LEU A 47 -32.69 15.04 -5.28
C LEU A 47 -34.22 15.11 -5.24
N SER A 48 -34.91 13.97 -5.16
CA SER A 48 -36.36 13.89 -5.09
C SER A 48 -36.89 14.64 -3.85
N LEU A 49 -36.28 14.36 -2.69
CA LEU A 49 -36.65 14.98 -1.42
C LEU A 49 -36.36 16.49 -1.40
N LYS A 50 -35.16 16.88 -1.80
CA LYS A 50 -34.73 18.30 -1.86
C LYS A 50 -35.61 19.16 -2.76
N ASN A 51 -36.06 18.62 -3.88
CA ASN A 51 -36.87 19.33 -4.87
C ASN A 51 -38.38 19.03 -4.73
N LYS A 52 -38.78 18.26 -3.72
CA LYS A 52 -40.17 17.84 -3.44
C LYS A 52 -40.86 17.17 -4.62
N ILE A 53 -40.13 16.27 -5.30
CA ILE A 53 -40.60 15.53 -6.46
C ILE A 53 -41.04 14.14 -5.98
N ASN A 54 -42.35 13.83 -6.14
CA ASN A 54 -42.94 12.57 -5.71
C ASN A 54 -43.41 11.70 -6.90
N ASP A 55 -43.20 12.17 -8.12
CA ASP A 55 -43.57 11.50 -9.36
C ASP A 55 -42.35 11.09 -10.14
N VAL A 56 -42.32 9.82 -10.60
CA VAL A 56 -41.19 9.22 -11.33
C VAL A 56 -40.89 9.98 -12.63
N TYR A 57 -41.94 10.37 -13.39
CA TYR A 57 -41.71 11.04 -14.66
C TYR A 57 -41.11 12.43 -14.45
N GLN A 58 -41.60 13.17 -13.44
CA GLN A 58 -41.02 14.46 -13.07
C GLN A 58 -39.58 14.33 -12.58
N LEU A 59 -39.25 13.24 -11.86
CA LEU A 59 -37.90 13.00 -11.36
C LEU A 59 -36.91 12.69 -12.51
N VAL A 60 -37.33 11.86 -13.45
CA VAL A 60 -36.54 11.56 -14.67
C VAL A 60 -36.33 12.84 -15.48
N GLU A 61 -37.40 13.60 -15.74
CA GLU A 61 -37.33 14.86 -16.48
C GLU A 61 -36.43 15.89 -15.78
N TYR A 62 -36.54 16.01 -14.47
CA TYR A 62 -35.65 16.86 -13.67
C TYR A 62 -34.16 16.50 -13.86
N VAL A 63 -33.83 15.23 -13.77
CA VAL A 63 -32.43 14.75 -13.96
C VAL A 63 -31.96 15.06 -15.39
N GLU A 64 -32.80 14.78 -16.41
CA GLU A 64 -32.45 15.00 -17.81
C GLU A 64 -32.25 16.48 -18.17
N LEU A 65 -33.03 17.38 -17.54
CA LEU A 65 -32.94 18.81 -17.82
C LEU A 65 -31.87 19.53 -16.97
N THR A 66 -31.50 18.95 -15.84
CA THR A 66 -30.61 19.62 -14.88
C THR A 66 -29.12 19.28 -15.13
N PHE A 67 -28.83 18.06 -15.55
CA PHE A 67 -27.45 17.57 -15.63
C PHE A 67 -26.95 17.39 -17.06
N LEU A 68 -25.63 17.37 -17.22
CA LEU A 68 -24.97 17.06 -18.48
C LEU A 68 -25.27 15.62 -18.93
N PRO A 69 -25.24 15.33 -20.24
CA PRO A 69 -25.57 14.01 -20.79
C PRO A 69 -24.78 12.86 -20.17
N GLU A 70 -23.52 13.07 -19.84
CA GLU A 70 -22.63 12.08 -19.21
C GLU A 70 -23.17 11.65 -17.84
N ARG A 71 -23.55 12.61 -16.99
CA ARG A 71 -24.14 12.34 -15.66
C ARG A 71 -25.51 11.71 -15.77
N VAL A 72 -26.34 12.15 -16.70
CA VAL A 72 -27.65 11.53 -16.97
C VAL A 72 -27.46 10.07 -17.35
N SER A 73 -26.52 9.79 -18.26
CA SER A 73 -26.21 8.43 -18.71
C SER A 73 -25.69 7.57 -17.56
N PHE A 74 -24.79 8.11 -16.73
CA PHE A 74 -24.27 7.44 -15.53
C PHE A 74 -25.40 7.07 -14.56
N ILE A 75 -26.27 8.01 -14.20
CA ILE A 75 -27.40 7.74 -13.30
C ILE A 75 -28.33 6.69 -13.89
N LYS A 76 -28.80 6.88 -15.14
CA LYS A 76 -29.75 5.96 -15.80
C LYS A 76 -29.16 4.56 -15.93
N GLY A 77 -27.91 4.42 -16.34
CA GLY A 77 -27.23 3.13 -16.49
C GLY A 77 -27.10 2.36 -15.17
N ASN A 78 -27.01 3.05 -14.05
CA ASN A 78 -26.83 2.41 -12.75
C ASN A 78 -28.13 2.06 -12.03
N ILE A 79 -29.20 2.82 -12.20
CA ILE A 79 -30.48 2.58 -11.52
C ILE A 79 -31.58 2.03 -12.45
N GLU A 80 -31.39 2.08 -13.78
CA GLU A 80 -32.36 1.57 -14.79
C GLU A 80 -33.83 1.85 -14.43
N ASN A 81 -34.57 0.81 -14.03
CA ASN A 81 -35.99 0.88 -13.70
C ASN A 81 -36.27 1.15 -12.20
N LEU A 82 -35.27 1.53 -11.40
CA LEU A 82 -35.39 1.68 -9.94
C LEU A 82 -35.75 3.10 -9.48
N TRP A 83 -36.27 3.96 -10.37
CA TRP A 83 -36.64 5.34 -10.04
C TRP A 83 -37.73 5.46 -8.96
N ASN A 84 -38.68 4.53 -8.94
CA ASN A 84 -39.70 4.44 -7.87
C ASN A 84 -39.05 4.10 -6.52
N VAL A 85 -38.02 3.25 -6.53
CA VAL A 85 -37.28 2.91 -5.30
C VAL A 85 -36.53 4.12 -4.74
N ALA A 86 -36.01 4.99 -5.61
CA ALA A 86 -35.38 6.25 -5.17
C ALA A 86 -36.39 7.17 -4.45
N ILE A 87 -37.64 7.24 -4.90
CA ILE A 87 -38.69 8.01 -4.23
C ILE A 87 -39.01 7.36 -2.86
N GLU A 88 -39.21 6.04 -2.80
CA GLU A 88 -39.45 5.30 -1.56
C GLU A 88 -38.31 5.54 -0.53
N ILE A 89 -37.06 5.56 -0.98
CA ILE A 89 -35.91 5.87 -0.13
C ILE A 89 -35.97 7.33 0.34
N GLY A 90 -36.34 8.27 -0.53
CA GLY A 90 -36.53 9.68 -0.17
C GLY A 90 -37.60 9.89 0.92
N GLU A 91 -38.68 9.08 0.89
CA GLU A 91 -39.72 9.10 1.93
C GLU A 91 -39.26 8.48 3.26
N ALA A 92 -38.32 7.52 3.21
CA ALA A 92 -37.85 6.79 4.38
C ALA A 92 -36.80 7.52 5.21
N TYR A 93 -36.05 8.46 4.60
CA TYR A 93 -34.93 9.15 5.24
C TYR A 93 -35.06 10.66 5.13
N SER A 94 -34.37 11.41 6.01
CA SER A 94 -34.31 12.88 5.92
C SER A 94 -33.34 13.33 4.81
N GLU A 95 -33.52 14.57 4.36
CA GLU A 95 -32.61 15.21 3.40
C GLU A 95 -31.16 15.20 3.90
N GLU A 96 -30.96 15.52 5.19
CA GLU A 96 -29.65 15.52 5.83
C GLU A 96 -29.03 14.12 5.85
N THR A 97 -29.83 13.10 6.17
CA THR A 97 -29.38 11.70 6.19
C THR A 97 -28.94 11.24 4.79
N LEU A 98 -29.75 11.51 3.77
CA LEU A 98 -29.41 11.13 2.39
C LEU A 98 -28.19 11.90 1.87
N LEU A 99 -28.09 13.19 2.20
CA LEU A 99 -26.88 13.96 1.87
C LEU A 99 -25.64 13.36 2.53
N ALA A 100 -25.71 13.00 3.80
CA ALA A 100 -24.61 12.34 4.51
C ALA A 100 -24.22 11.01 3.83
N VAL A 101 -25.22 10.20 3.45
CA VAL A 101 -25.00 8.94 2.73
C VAL A 101 -24.29 9.16 1.40
N VAL A 102 -24.67 10.16 0.62
CA VAL A 102 -24.00 10.49 -0.66
C VAL A 102 -22.57 10.98 -0.40
N LEU A 103 -22.38 11.91 0.54
CA LEU A 103 -21.05 12.49 0.81
C LEU A 103 -20.04 11.46 1.32
N TRP A 104 -20.46 10.54 2.16
CA TRP A 104 -19.57 9.54 2.77
C TRP A 104 -19.90 8.11 2.34
N TRP A 105 -20.44 7.94 1.12
CA TRP A 105 -20.73 6.62 0.55
C TRP A 105 -19.51 5.70 0.62
N PRO A 106 -19.59 4.55 1.32
CA PRO A 106 -18.49 3.60 1.35
C PRO A 106 -18.46 2.78 0.05
N LEU A 107 -17.34 2.76 -0.66
CA LEU A 107 -17.14 1.78 -1.72
C LEU A 107 -17.11 0.38 -1.11
N GLN A 108 -18.13 -0.42 -1.40
CA GLN A 108 -18.11 -1.82 -1.06
C GLN A 108 -17.25 -2.54 -2.10
N GLY A 109 -15.96 -2.69 -1.79
CA GLY A 109 -14.95 -3.19 -2.72
C GLY A 109 -15.35 -4.51 -3.35
N ASN A 110 -15.52 -4.50 -4.65
CA ASN A 110 -15.58 -5.70 -5.44
C ASN A 110 -14.13 -6.11 -5.71
N LYS A 111 -13.64 -7.16 -5.03
CA LYS A 111 -12.26 -7.68 -5.13
C LYS A 111 -11.78 -7.92 -6.57
N PHE A 112 -12.70 -7.95 -7.52
CA PHE A 112 -12.42 -8.25 -8.93
C PHE A 112 -12.20 -7.00 -9.81
N MET A 113 -12.48 -5.78 -9.34
CA MET A 113 -12.44 -4.58 -10.19
C MET A 113 -11.19 -3.70 -9.95
N GLY A 114 -10.28 -4.07 -9.06
CA GLY A 114 -9.04 -3.32 -8.81
C GLY A 114 -9.25 -1.95 -8.15
N GLU A 115 -10.48 -1.56 -7.88
CA GLU A 115 -10.81 -0.29 -7.25
C GLU A 115 -10.59 -0.40 -5.74
N CYS A 116 -9.63 0.34 -5.25
CA CYS A 116 -9.30 0.42 -3.83
C CYS A 116 -9.59 1.86 -3.37
N GLU A 117 -10.55 2.02 -2.48
CA GLU A 117 -10.75 3.31 -1.85
C GLU A 117 -9.65 3.57 -0.84
N THR A 118 -9.08 4.78 -0.85
CA THR A 118 -8.15 5.20 0.21
C THR A 118 -8.86 5.19 1.56
N PRO A 119 -8.34 4.51 2.58
CA PRO A 119 -8.98 4.42 3.88
C PRO A 119 -9.20 5.79 4.51
N GLN A 120 -10.37 6.02 5.10
CA GLN A 120 -10.71 7.30 5.74
C GLN A 120 -9.68 7.76 6.78
N SER A 121 -9.08 6.82 7.51
CA SER A 121 -8.03 7.14 8.49
C SER A 121 -6.72 7.58 7.85
N VAL A 122 -6.36 7.02 6.69
CA VAL A 122 -5.20 7.46 5.89
C VAL A 122 -5.46 8.84 5.29
N VAL A 123 -6.65 9.07 4.74
CA VAL A 123 -7.10 10.39 4.24
C VAL A 123 -7.02 11.43 5.34
N LYS A 124 -7.51 11.12 6.55
CA LYS A 124 -7.45 12.03 7.70
C LYS A 124 -6.01 12.37 8.06
N LEU A 125 -5.13 11.37 8.16
CA LEU A 125 -3.71 11.57 8.43
C LEU A 125 -3.04 12.43 7.35
N ALA A 126 -3.31 12.16 6.07
CA ALA A 126 -2.76 12.94 4.96
C ALA A 126 -3.18 14.41 5.01
N ASN A 127 -4.46 14.70 5.29
CA ASN A 127 -4.96 16.07 5.44
C ASN A 127 -4.27 16.80 6.61
N GLU A 128 -4.09 16.13 7.76
CA GLU A 128 -3.39 16.71 8.91
C GLU A 128 -1.91 17.02 8.59
N ILE A 129 -1.23 16.15 7.81
CA ILE A 129 0.17 16.38 7.38
C ILE A 129 0.24 17.53 6.37
N LEU A 130 -0.69 17.61 5.43
CA LEU A 130 -0.71 18.63 4.39
C LEU A 130 -1.02 20.03 4.93
N GLN A 131 -1.85 20.14 5.99
CA GLN A 131 -2.22 21.42 6.60
C GLN A 131 -2.71 22.43 5.55
N ILE A 132 -3.68 22.02 4.73
CA ILE A 132 -4.25 22.87 3.68
C ILE A 132 -4.86 24.11 4.32
N SER A 133 -4.54 25.30 3.82
CA SER A 133 -5.09 26.57 4.32
C SER A 133 -5.00 27.65 3.25
N ASN A 134 -6.13 27.95 2.61
CA ASN A 134 -6.21 28.90 1.49
C ASN A 134 -5.23 28.56 0.34
N ASP A 135 -5.02 27.28 0.11
CA ASP A 135 -4.08 26.71 -0.86
C ASP A 135 -4.80 26.30 -2.15
N LYS A 136 -4.01 26.11 -3.21
CA LYS A 136 -4.40 25.32 -4.38
C LYS A 136 -3.96 23.88 -4.15
N ALA A 137 -4.92 23.02 -3.80
CA ALA A 137 -4.67 21.63 -3.45
C ALA A 137 -5.11 20.68 -4.57
N ALA A 138 -4.42 19.56 -4.73
CA ALA A 138 -4.78 18.54 -5.70
C ALA A 138 -4.84 17.13 -5.10
N ASP A 139 -5.71 16.31 -5.70
CA ASP A 139 -5.78 14.87 -5.49
C ASP A 139 -5.47 14.15 -6.81
N PHE A 140 -4.29 13.57 -6.89
CA PHE A 140 -3.84 12.83 -8.06
C PHE A 140 -4.28 11.36 -7.94
N CYS A 141 -5.06 10.87 -8.93
CA CYS A 141 -5.79 9.61 -8.86
C CYS A 141 -6.90 9.66 -7.79
N SER A 142 -7.81 10.63 -7.94
CA SER A 142 -8.76 11.02 -6.88
C SER A 142 -9.81 9.96 -6.54
N GLY A 143 -9.93 8.91 -7.33
CA GLY A 143 -10.93 7.89 -7.09
C GLY A 143 -12.32 8.51 -6.98
N ILE A 144 -13.12 8.04 -6.04
CA ILE A 144 -14.47 8.61 -5.74
C ILE A 144 -14.40 9.92 -4.94
N GLY A 145 -13.25 10.57 -4.84
CA GLY A 145 -13.08 11.88 -4.21
C GLY A 145 -13.05 11.86 -2.67
N THR A 146 -12.68 10.75 -2.05
CA THR A 146 -12.68 10.62 -0.58
C THR A 146 -11.75 11.60 0.09
N PHE A 147 -10.53 11.82 -0.45
CA PHE A 147 -9.64 12.86 0.04
C PHE A 147 -10.22 14.27 -0.16
N LEU A 148 -10.75 14.57 -1.35
CA LEU A 148 -11.31 15.87 -1.69
C LEU A 148 -12.47 16.26 -0.76
N VAL A 149 -13.46 15.36 -0.56
CA VAL A 149 -14.59 15.61 0.37
C VAL A 149 -14.09 15.95 1.78
N ASN A 150 -13.09 15.22 2.27
CA ASN A 150 -12.52 15.43 3.60
C ASN A 150 -11.71 16.74 3.68
N ALA A 151 -10.98 17.08 2.62
CA ALA A 151 -10.17 18.30 2.54
C ALA A 151 -11.04 19.56 2.43
N ILE A 152 -12.10 19.53 1.61
CA ILE A 152 -13.05 20.63 1.44
C ILE A 152 -13.79 20.94 2.74
N GLU A 153 -14.25 19.89 3.44
CA GLU A 153 -14.93 20.03 4.73
C GLU A 153 -14.13 20.90 5.71
N ARG A 154 -12.81 20.74 5.70
CA ARG A 154 -11.88 21.41 6.61
C ARG A 154 -11.42 22.78 6.12
N ASN A 155 -11.38 22.96 4.81
CA ASN A 155 -10.75 24.11 4.16
C ASN A 155 -11.62 24.69 3.04
N PRO A 156 -12.82 25.20 3.33
CA PRO A 156 -13.79 25.59 2.31
C PRO A 156 -13.31 26.77 1.45
N GLU A 157 -12.31 27.53 1.89
CA GLU A 157 -11.75 28.68 1.15
C GLU A 157 -10.67 28.27 0.14
N SER A 158 -10.14 27.06 0.21
CA SER A 158 -9.12 26.55 -0.70
C SER A 158 -9.70 26.17 -2.06
N GLN A 159 -8.84 26.11 -3.07
CA GLN A 159 -9.20 25.60 -4.40
C GLN A 159 -8.73 24.15 -4.52
N PHE A 160 -9.59 23.31 -5.07
CA PHE A 160 -9.31 21.88 -5.19
C PHE A 160 -9.34 21.41 -6.65
N TYR A 161 -8.44 20.50 -6.95
CA TYR A 161 -8.32 19.88 -8.27
C TYR A 161 -8.20 18.35 -8.11
N GLY A 162 -9.02 17.62 -8.81
CA GLY A 162 -8.97 16.15 -8.86
C GLY A 162 -8.67 15.65 -10.26
N VAL A 163 -8.00 14.52 -10.35
CA VAL A 163 -7.79 13.81 -11.63
C VAL A 163 -8.17 12.36 -11.45
N GLU A 164 -9.08 11.89 -12.29
CA GLU A 164 -9.50 10.49 -12.29
C GLU A 164 -9.58 9.98 -13.75
N LEU A 165 -9.10 8.76 -13.97
CA LEU A 165 -9.04 8.16 -15.30
C LEU A 165 -10.39 7.55 -15.72
N VAL A 166 -11.11 6.95 -14.76
CA VAL A 166 -12.34 6.18 -14.99
C VAL A 166 -13.55 7.09 -14.90
N THR A 167 -14.32 7.17 -15.95
CA THR A 167 -15.46 8.09 -16.09
C THR A 167 -16.48 7.92 -14.95
N GLU A 168 -16.87 6.69 -14.65
CA GLU A 168 -17.90 6.40 -13.64
C GLU A 168 -17.40 6.79 -12.23
N VAL A 169 -16.14 6.57 -11.94
CA VAL A 169 -15.49 6.93 -10.67
C VAL A 169 -15.43 8.44 -10.52
N LYS A 170 -15.07 9.15 -11.60
CA LYS A 170 -15.05 10.60 -11.67
C LYS A 170 -16.45 11.20 -11.43
N GLU A 171 -17.51 10.63 -12.01
CA GLU A 171 -18.88 11.09 -11.79
C GLU A 171 -19.28 11.01 -10.31
N VAL A 172 -18.90 9.94 -9.60
CA VAL A 172 -19.13 9.83 -8.15
C VAL A 172 -18.39 10.95 -7.40
N ALA A 173 -17.11 11.18 -7.73
CA ALA A 173 -16.32 12.23 -7.10
C ALA A 173 -16.90 13.62 -7.33
N GLU A 174 -17.31 13.94 -8.55
CA GLU A 174 -17.94 15.24 -8.88
C GLU A 174 -19.24 15.44 -8.12
N ILE A 175 -20.16 14.48 -8.15
CA ILE A 175 -21.43 14.57 -7.41
C ILE A 175 -21.17 14.88 -5.93
N ARG A 176 -20.24 14.16 -5.30
CA ARG A 176 -19.91 14.34 -3.89
C ARG A 176 -19.35 15.74 -3.60
N THR A 177 -18.41 16.18 -4.41
CA THR A 177 -17.72 17.45 -4.18
C THR A 177 -18.56 18.67 -4.53
N GLU A 178 -19.34 18.65 -5.62
CA GLU A 178 -20.26 19.72 -6.01
C GLU A 178 -21.38 20.00 -4.99
N LEU A 179 -21.77 18.97 -4.22
CA LEU A 179 -22.75 19.15 -3.15
C LEU A 179 -22.24 20.01 -1.99
N ILE A 180 -20.92 20.17 -1.86
CA ILE A 180 -20.30 20.88 -0.71
C ILE A 180 -19.47 22.10 -1.11
N SER A 181 -19.02 22.22 -2.38
CA SER A 181 -18.20 23.34 -2.82
C SER A 181 -18.28 23.53 -4.33
N ASP A 182 -18.24 24.78 -4.77
CA ASP A 182 -18.06 25.21 -6.16
C ASP A 182 -16.58 25.48 -6.52
N ARG A 183 -15.67 25.28 -5.57
CA ARG A 183 -14.23 25.51 -5.71
C ARG A 183 -13.44 24.23 -6.06
N VAL A 184 -14.11 23.24 -6.61
CA VAL A 184 -13.52 21.97 -7.00
C VAL A 184 -13.65 21.79 -8.50
N LYS A 185 -12.56 21.35 -9.12
CA LYS A 185 -12.57 20.91 -10.52
C LYS A 185 -12.01 19.50 -10.57
N ILE A 186 -12.75 18.55 -11.13
CA ILE A 186 -12.28 17.18 -11.38
C ILE A 186 -12.20 16.95 -12.89
N GLU A 187 -11.04 16.50 -13.37
CA GLU A 187 -10.83 16.21 -14.78
C GLU A 187 -10.71 14.70 -15.02
N GLN A 188 -11.42 14.24 -16.06
CA GLN A 188 -11.30 12.87 -16.53
C GLN A 188 -10.12 12.76 -17.48
N LYS A 189 -8.99 12.30 -16.99
CA LYS A 189 -7.79 12.01 -17.78
C LYS A 189 -6.77 11.21 -16.98
N SER A 190 -5.73 10.74 -17.66
CA SER A 190 -4.54 10.24 -16.95
C SER A 190 -3.89 11.38 -16.16
N VAL A 191 -3.48 11.08 -14.93
CA VAL A 191 -2.71 12.03 -14.11
C VAL A 191 -1.37 12.41 -14.74
N LEU A 192 -0.88 11.62 -15.68
CA LEU A 192 0.35 11.90 -16.45
C LEU A 192 0.14 12.90 -17.59
N ASN A 193 -1.12 13.24 -17.92
CA ASN A 193 -1.49 14.18 -18.97
C ASN A 193 -2.03 15.51 -18.39
N ILE A 194 -1.66 15.84 -17.16
CA ILE A 194 -1.91 17.15 -16.58
C ILE A 194 -1.03 18.18 -17.31
N ASP A 195 -1.57 19.37 -17.55
CA ASP A 195 -0.79 20.48 -18.13
C ASP A 195 0.45 20.76 -17.26
N ASP A 196 1.64 20.70 -17.84
CA ASP A 196 2.93 20.88 -17.16
C ASP A 196 3.05 22.22 -16.43
N ASN A 197 2.27 23.23 -16.83
CA ASN A 197 2.23 24.54 -16.16
C ASN A 197 1.30 24.56 -14.94
N LEU A 198 0.54 23.49 -14.71
CA LEU A 198 -0.40 23.43 -13.60
C LEU A 198 0.33 23.04 -12.32
N MET A 199 0.44 24.02 -11.40
CA MET A 199 1.17 23.85 -10.14
C MET A 199 0.23 23.91 -8.93
N PHE A 200 0.59 23.20 -7.87
CA PHE A 200 -0.19 23.08 -6.64
C PHE A 200 0.67 23.31 -5.40
N ASP A 201 0.05 23.85 -4.36
CA ASP A 201 0.70 24.07 -3.05
C ASP A 201 0.67 22.80 -2.21
N LYS A 202 -0.40 22.00 -2.37
CA LYS A 202 -0.61 20.75 -1.66
C LYS A 202 -1.08 19.68 -2.62
N ILE A 203 -0.44 18.50 -2.56
CA ILE A 203 -0.85 17.37 -3.39
C ILE A 203 -1.00 16.13 -2.49
N PHE A 204 -2.12 15.45 -2.63
CA PHE A 204 -2.29 14.07 -2.22
C PHE A 204 -2.24 13.16 -3.45
N CYS A 205 -1.68 11.97 -3.31
CA CYS A 205 -1.69 10.99 -4.37
C CYS A 205 -1.69 9.56 -3.79
N ASP A 206 -2.73 8.82 -4.10
CA ASP A 206 -2.84 7.39 -3.80
C ASP A 206 -3.05 6.65 -5.12
N TYR A 207 -1.97 6.51 -5.87
CA TYR A 207 -1.99 5.87 -7.18
C TYR A 207 -2.12 4.34 -7.06
N PRO A 208 -2.61 3.64 -8.10
CA PRO A 208 -2.72 2.18 -8.09
C PRO A 208 -1.31 1.53 -8.07
N TRP A 209 -0.98 0.83 -6.97
CA TRP A 209 0.35 0.24 -6.76
C TRP A 209 0.62 -0.94 -7.69
N GLY A 210 1.89 -1.10 -8.08
CA GLY A 210 2.36 -2.27 -8.81
C GLY A 210 2.00 -2.29 -10.29
N ILE A 211 1.56 -1.19 -10.87
CA ILE A 211 1.34 -1.08 -12.32
C ILE A 211 2.67 -1.31 -13.04
N ARG A 212 2.66 -2.16 -14.08
CA ARG A 212 3.83 -2.40 -14.90
C ARG A 212 4.05 -1.23 -15.85
N ALA A 213 5.22 -0.59 -15.76
CA ALA A 213 5.56 0.62 -16.47
C ALA A 213 5.43 0.54 -18.01
N LYS A 214 5.59 -0.63 -18.59
CA LYS A 214 5.64 -0.78 -20.06
C LYS A 214 4.30 -0.96 -20.76
N GLU A 215 3.23 -1.27 -20.03
CA GLU A 215 1.96 -1.70 -20.64
C GLU A 215 0.80 -0.75 -20.38
N SER A 216 0.93 0.21 -19.46
CA SER A 216 -0.23 0.95 -18.93
C SER A 216 -0.01 2.44 -18.67
N ILE A 217 1.20 3.01 -18.85
CA ILE A 217 1.55 4.32 -18.29
C ILE A 217 1.81 5.40 -19.36
N GLY A 218 1.11 5.37 -20.46
CA GLY A 218 1.22 6.43 -21.45
C GLY A 218 2.35 6.26 -22.47
N ASN A 219 2.40 7.15 -23.43
CA ASN A 219 3.43 7.16 -24.48
C ASN A 219 4.70 7.90 -24.02
N ASN A 220 5.79 7.82 -24.81
CA ASN A 220 7.07 8.43 -24.46
C ASN A 220 7.01 9.97 -24.32
N GLU A 221 6.11 10.65 -25.03
CA GLU A 221 5.95 12.10 -24.95
C GLU A 221 5.36 12.53 -23.60
N GLU A 222 4.36 11.81 -23.11
CA GLU A 222 3.73 12.05 -21.80
C GLU A 222 4.70 11.82 -20.63
N LEU A 223 5.69 10.95 -20.81
CA LEU A 223 6.66 10.61 -19.78
C LEU A 223 7.96 11.41 -19.88
N GLU A 224 8.12 12.27 -20.90
CA GLU A 224 9.36 13.02 -21.13
C GLU A 224 9.71 13.92 -19.94
N ALA A 225 8.74 14.64 -19.40
CA ALA A 225 8.94 15.51 -18.23
C ALA A 225 9.43 14.73 -17.01
N ILE A 226 8.97 13.49 -16.83
CA ILE A 226 9.38 12.59 -15.73
C ILE A 226 10.80 12.07 -15.97
N TYR A 227 11.10 11.63 -17.19
CA TYR A 227 12.41 11.11 -17.56
C TYR A 227 13.51 12.18 -17.52
N ASN A 228 13.16 13.43 -17.76
CA ASN A 228 14.07 14.56 -17.60
C ASN A 228 14.49 14.79 -16.14
N VAL A 229 13.65 14.41 -15.17
CA VAL A 229 13.99 14.50 -13.74
C VAL A 229 14.92 13.36 -13.31
N ILE A 230 14.57 12.11 -13.63
CA ILE A 230 15.35 10.90 -13.32
C ILE A 230 15.24 9.91 -14.49
N PRO A 231 16.19 9.91 -15.44
CA PRO A 231 16.13 9.06 -16.64
C PRO A 231 16.06 7.56 -16.36
N GLU A 232 16.60 7.12 -15.24
CA GLU A 232 16.63 5.71 -14.84
C GLU A 232 15.25 5.09 -14.63
N VAL A 233 14.22 5.90 -14.43
CA VAL A 233 12.83 5.44 -14.30
C VAL A 233 12.37 4.65 -15.52
N GLN A 234 12.90 4.97 -16.73
CA GLN A 234 12.63 4.21 -17.95
C GLN A 234 13.01 2.71 -17.84
N LYS A 235 13.92 2.36 -16.93
CA LYS A 235 14.41 1.00 -16.72
C LYS A 235 13.68 0.26 -15.61
N ALA A 236 12.83 0.97 -14.85
CA ALA A 236 12.06 0.35 -13.76
C ALA A 236 10.96 -0.56 -14.32
N ALA A 237 10.76 -1.71 -13.70
CA ALA A 237 9.70 -2.65 -14.07
C ALA A 237 8.33 -2.20 -13.56
N ALA A 238 8.29 -1.48 -12.43
CA ALA A 238 7.08 -0.93 -11.82
C ALA A 238 6.98 0.59 -12.08
N GLY A 239 5.76 1.06 -12.22
CA GLY A 239 5.44 2.46 -12.52
C GLY A 239 5.41 3.41 -11.32
N ASP A 240 5.62 2.90 -10.10
CA ASP A 240 5.50 3.70 -8.87
C ASP A 240 6.26 5.04 -8.96
N TRP A 241 7.51 4.99 -9.41
CA TRP A 241 8.35 6.19 -9.53
C TRP A 241 7.86 7.21 -10.56
N VAL A 242 7.10 6.76 -11.55
CA VAL A 242 6.47 7.67 -12.54
C VAL A 242 5.48 8.59 -11.84
N PHE A 243 4.60 8.02 -11.02
CA PHE A 243 3.60 8.80 -10.26
C PHE A 243 4.27 9.70 -9.21
N ILE A 244 5.25 9.19 -8.47
CA ILE A 244 5.96 9.94 -7.43
C ILE A 244 6.69 11.16 -8.02
N ILE A 245 7.35 11.01 -9.15
CA ILE A 245 8.06 12.12 -9.81
C ILE A 245 7.06 13.10 -10.43
N ASN A 246 5.94 12.59 -10.99
CA ASN A 246 4.89 13.45 -11.52
C ASN A 246 4.32 14.39 -10.43
N VAL A 247 4.11 13.89 -9.22
CA VAL A 247 3.73 14.72 -8.07
C VAL A 247 4.75 15.85 -7.85
N MET A 248 6.05 15.54 -7.90
CA MET A 248 7.10 16.56 -7.74
C MET A 248 7.14 17.58 -8.88
N ASN A 249 6.81 17.17 -10.11
CA ASN A 249 6.77 18.08 -11.26
C ASN A 249 5.68 19.15 -11.10
N HIS A 250 4.55 18.79 -10.50
CA HIS A 250 3.41 19.69 -10.29
C HIS A 250 3.39 20.34 -8.91
N LEU A 251 4.39 20.11 -8.05
CA LEU A 251 4.47 20.70 -6.73
C LEU A 251 5.17 22.05 -6.76
N ASN A 252 4.53 23.10 -6.23
CA ASN A 252 5.10 24.43 -6.06
C ASN A 252 6.41 24.40 -5.26
N LYS A 253 7.24 25.44 -5.39
CA LYS A 253 8.55 25.53 -4.74
C LYS A 253 8.50 25.34 -3.22
N HIS A 254 7.46 25.82 -2.57
CA HIS A 254 7.22 25.72 -1.12
C HIS A 254 6.05 24.77 -0.79
N GLY A 255 5.64 23.98 -1.78
CA GLY A 255 4.55 23.03 -1.63
C GLY A 255 4.94 21.80 -0.82
N LYS A 256 3.91 21.08 -0.37
CA LYS A 256 4.04 19.80 0.32
C LYS A 256 3.11 18.77 -0.33
N ALA A 257 3.61 17.55 -0.49
CA ALA A 257 2.80 16.45 -0.97
C ALA A 257 2.86 15.25 -0.02
N VAL A 258 1.78 14.47 -0.01
CA VAL A 258 1.72 13.17 0.64
C VAL A 258 1.36 12.13 -0.40
N VAL A 259 2.22 11.14 -0.55
CA VAL A 259 2.04 10.05 -1.52
C VAL A 259 1.97 8.72 -0.79
N SER A 260 0.88 7.98 -1.01
CA SER A 260 0.75 6.61 -0.50
C SER A 260 1.48 5.66 -1.45
N VAL A 261 2.38 4.85 -0.90
CA VAL A 261 3.23 3.96 -1.69
C VAL A 261 3.26 2.54 -1.11
N SER A 262 3.41 1.55 -1.97
CA SER A 262 3.76 0.21 -1.51
C SER A 262 5.15 0.21 -0.87
N ASN A 263 5.37 -0.62 0.15
CA ASN A 263 6.68 -0.68 0.81
C ASN A 263 7.83 -1.05 -0.13
N GLY A 264 7.55 -1.68 -1.29
CA GLY A 264 8.55 -1.96 -2.31
C GLY A 264 9.31 -0.70 -2.80
N VAL A 265 8.64 0.45 -2.85
CA VAL A 265 9.27 1.73 -3.21
C VAL A 265 10.38 2.09 -2.22
N THR A 266 10.22 1.78 -0.94
CA THR A 266 11.13 2.18 0.12
C THR A 266 12.43 1.37 0.17
N TRP A 267 12.43 0.10 -0.35
CA TRP A 267 13.58 -0.79 -0.17
C TRP A 267 13.98 -1.65 -1.39
N ASN A 268 13.16 -1.79 -2.45
CA ASN A 268 13.51 -2.63 -3.61
C ASN A 268 14.91 -2.27 -4.15
N GLY A 269 15.69 -3.31 -4.42
CA GLY A 269 17.07 -3.20 -4.92
C GLY A 269 17.19 -2.90 -6.43
N GLY A 270 18.41 -2.98 -6.94
CA GLY A 270 18.71 -2.81 -8.36
C GLY A 270 18.45 -1.39 -8.85
N ILE A 271 17.71 -1.24 -9.96
CA ILE A 271 17.44 0.08 -10.55
C ILE A 271 16.66 1.00 -9.61
N ASN A 272 15.83 0.44 -8.72
CA ASN A 272 15.09 1.23 -7.74
C ASN A 272 16.02 1.91 -6.73
N THR A 273 17.13 1.28 -6.34
CA THR A 273 18.15 1.92 -5.49
C THR A 273 18.73 3.18 -6.17
N VAL A 274 19.05 3.08 -7.45
CA VAL A 274 19.61 4.23 -8.22
C VAL A 274 18.59 5.36 -8.31
N ILE A 275 17.31 5.03 -8.54
CA ILE A 275 16.24 6.03 -8.62
C ILE A 275 16.06 6.71 -7.25
N ARG A 276 15.97 5.93 -6.15
CA ARG A 276 15.87 6.45 -4.78
C ARG A 276 17.05 7.37 -4.44
N GLU A 277 18.27 6.93 -4.72
CA GLU A 277 19.46 7.74 -4.52
C GLU A 277 19.33 9.11 -5.17
N LYS A 278 18.96 9.16 -6.46
CA LYS A 278 18.79 10.42 -7.19
C LYS A 278 17.65 11.26 -6.64
N PHE A 279 16.53 10.64 -6.30
CA PHE A 279 15.37 11.30 -5.73
C PHE A 279 15.68 11.93 -4.36
N VAL A 280 16.36 11.21 -3.50
CA VAL A 280 16.84 11.67 -2.19
C VAL A 280 17.87 12.79 -2.33
N LYS A 281 18.86 12.63 -3.23
CA LYS A 281 19.90 13.66 -3.48
C LYS A 281 19.32 14.98 -4.00
N LYS A 282 18.15 14.94 -4.66
CA LYS A 282 17.42 16.15 -5.05
C LYS A 282 16.72 16.84 -3.88
N GLY A 283 16.74 16.24 -2.68
CA GLY A 283 16.11 16.78 -1.48
C GLY A 283 14.58 16.74 -1.53
N PHE A 284 13.99 15.72 -2.15
CA PHE A 284 12.54 15.63 -2.35
C PHE A 284 11.80 14.95 -1.22
N VAL A 285 12.47 14.20 -0.36
CA VAL A 285 11.86 13.48 0.75
C VAL A 285 12.01 14.25 2.06
N GLU A 286 10.91 14.63 2.68
CA GLU A 286 10.85 15.28 3.99
C GLU A 286 10.70 14.24 5.11
N ALA A 287 9.74 13.30 4.93
CA ALA A 287 9.52 12.23 5.89
C ALA A 287 9.04 10.95 5.20
N VAL A 288 9.25 9.82 5.88
CA VAL A 288 8.70 8.51 5.53
C VAL A 288 7.99 7.93 6.75
N ILE A 289 6.73 7.57 6.59
CA ILE A 289 5.89 7.01 7.64
C ILE A 289 5.48 5.60 7.21
N ALA A 290 6.05 4.57 7.83
CA ALA A 290 5.60 3.20 7.63
C ALA A 290 4.29 2.98 8.38
N LEU A 291 3.25 2.55 7.68
CA LEU A 291 1.90 2.36 8.23
C LEU A 291 1.62 0.87 8.52
N PRO A 292 0.64 0.58 9.39
CA PRO A 292 0.18 -0.78 9.65
C PRO A 292 -0.28 -1.51 8.40
N SER A 293 -0.19 -2.83 8.41
CA SER A 293 -0.80 -3.69 7.39
C SER A 293 -2.33 -3.70 7.50
N ASN A 294 -3.00 -4.19 6.46
CA ASN A 294 -4.45 -4.38 6.43
C ASN A 294 -5.28 -3.09 6.68
N LEU A 295 -4.75 -1.93 6.28
CA LEU A 295 -5.49 -0.66 6.27
C LEU A 295 -6.41 -0.53 5.05
N TYR A 296 -6.02 -1.09 3.90
CA TYR A 296 -6.81 -1.10 2.67
C TYR A 296 -7.70 -2.34 2.60
N SER A 297 -8.96 -2.17 2.21
CA SER A 297 -9.97 -3.24 2.24
C SER A 297 -9.65 -4.44 1.34
N ASN A 298 -8.90 -4.21 0.26
CA ASN A 298 -8.64 -5.20 -0.77
C ASN A 298 -7.27 -5.88 -0.65
N THR A 299 -6.41 -5.42 0.26
CA THR A 299 -5.07 -5.96 0.42
C THR A 299 -4.58 -5.92 1.87
N GLY A 300 -3.93 -6.99 2.31
CA GLY A 300 -3.19 -7.01 3.58
C GLY A 300 -1.79 -6.39 3.48
N ILE A 301 -1.43 -5.82 2.32
CA ILE A 301 -0.10 -5.23 2.12
C ILE A 301 0.03 -3.97 2.96
N ALA A 302 1.11 -3.87 3.73
CA ALA A 302 1.48 -2.64 4.42
C ALA A 302 1.97 -1.59 3.43
N CYS A 303 1.66 -0.33 3.68
CA CYS A 303 2.07 0.79 2.87
C CYS A 303 2.89 1.81 3.68
N SER A 304 3.46 2.77 2.99
CA SER A 304 4.11 3.92 3.60
C SER A 304 3.57 5.21 3.01
N LEU A 305 3.57 6.29 3.80
CA LEU A 305 3.38 7.63 3.27
C LEU A 305 4.73 8.29 3.07
N LEU A 306 4.97 8.76 1.85
CA LEU A 306 6.07 9.68 1.56
C LEU A 306 5.55 11.10 1.71
N VAL A 307 6.13 11.85 2.65
CA VAL A 307 5.93 13.30 2.75
C VAL A 307 7.01 13.94 1.89
N LEU A 308 6.60 14.65 0.87
CA LEU A 308 7.47 15.24 -0.14
C LEU A 308 7.43 16.77 -0.08
N SER A 309 8.59 17.36 -0.15
CA SER A 309 8.79 18.80 -0.32
C SER A 309 10.16 19.04 -0.99
N ARG A 310 10.70 20.26 -0.96
CA ARG A 310 11.98 20.53 -1.63
C ARG A 310 13.05 20.97 -0.64
N ASN A 311 14.32 20.74 -1.01
CA ASN A 311 15.52 21.17 -0.28
C ASN A 311 15.76 20.45 1.06
N ASN A 312 15.23 19.24 1.22
CA ASN A 312 15.46 18.43 2.43
C ASN A 312 16.88 17.84 2.40
N LYS A 313 17.65 18.08 3.45
CA LYS A 313 18.99 17.50 3.68
C LYS A 313 18.92 16.27 4.56
N ASN A 314 17.96 16.23 5.45
CA ASN A 314 17.68 15.17 6.41
C ASN A 314 16.26 14.70 6.20
N MET A 315 15.91 13.51 6.69
CA MET A 315 14.58 12.95 6.57
C MET A 315 14.07 12.45 7.92
N ARG A 316 12.80 12.69 8.18
CA ARG A 316 12.11 12.09 9.32
C ARG A 316 11.69 10.65 8.94
N MET A 317 12.15 9.66 9.70
CA MET A 317 11.77 8.27 9.58
C MET A 317 10.86 7.88 10.72
N ILE A 318 9.65 7.40 10.41
CA ILE A 318 8.63 7.04 11.41
C ILE A 318 8.15 5.62 11.16
N ASP A 319 8.23 4.78 12.18
CA ASP A 319 7.65 3.44 12.19
C ASP A 319 6.34 3.47 12.99
N ALA A 320 5.22 3.56 12.28
CA ALA A 320 3.89 3.52 12.86
C ALA A 320 3.21 2.15 12.65
N THR A 321 3.96 1.11 12.28
CA THR A 321 3.40 -0.21 11.93
C THR A 321 2.59 -0.85 13.05
N GLU A 322 2.91 -0.55 14.31
CA GLU A 322 2.20 -1.02 15.49
C GLU A 322 1.14 -0.03 16.01
N MET A 323 1.03 1.16 15.42
CA MET A 323 0.05 2.19 15.81
C MET A 323 -1.29 1.94 15.13
N VAL A 324 -2.04 0.97 15.61
CA VAL A 324 -3.23 0.47 14.93
C VAL A 324 -4.35 0.11 15.91
N SER A 325 -5.59 0.37 15.49
CA SER A 325 -6.79 -0.20 16.08
C SER A 325 -7.25 -1.38 15.21
N VAL A 326 -7.19 -2.58 15.76
CA VAL A 326 -7.55 -3.81 15.04
C VAL A 326 -9.06 -3.87 14.83
N GLY A 327 -9.48 -3.84 13.57
CA GLY A 327 -10.88 -3.99 13.18
C GLY A 327 -11.22 -5.43 12.77
N ARG A 328 -12.51 -5.74 12.70
CA ARG A 328 -12.98 -7.09 12.32
C ARG A 328 -12.60 -7.50 10.89
N ARG A 329 -12.61 -6.58 9.95
CA ARG A 329 -12.32 -6.82 8.53
C ARG A 329 -11.07 -6.10 8.06
N GLN A 330 -10.79 -4.96 8.66
CA GLN A 330 -9.78 -4.02 8.23
C GLN A 330 -9.27 -3.27 9.47
N ASN A 331 -7.98 -2.99 9.49
CA ASN A 331 -7.37 -2.16 10.52
C ASN A 331 -7.69 -0.67 10.28
N VAL A 332 -7.64 0.13 11.34
CA VAL A 332 -7.93 1.57 11.29
C VAL A 332 -6.90 2.32 12.12
N LEU A 333 -6.50 3.51 11.68
CA LEU A 333 -5.78 4.45 12.53
C LEU A 333 -6.81 5.23 13.36
N SER A 334 -6.80 5.06 14.68
CA SER A 334 -7.61 5.87 15.58
C SER A 334 -7.13 7.32 15.63
N ASP A 335 -7.91 8.21 16.19
CA ASP A 335 -7.52 9.62 16.37
C ASP A 335 -6.28 9.74 17.27
N GLU A 336 -6.13 8.84 18.23
CA GLU A 336 -4.93 8.75 19.07
C GLU A 336 -3.71 8.30 18.26
N ASN A 337 -3.85 7.28 17.40
CA ASN A 337 -2.78 6.85 16.51
C ASN A 337 -2.36 7.99 15.58
N ILE A 338 -3.31 8.69 14.96
CA ILE A 338 -3.04 9.84 14.09
C ILE A 338 -2.31 10.94 14.87
N SER A 339 -2.81 11.32 16.04
CA SER A 339 -2.18 12.34 16.88
C SER A 339 -0.75 11.98 17.26
N LYS A 340 -0.49 10.69 17.60
CA LYS A 340 0.86 10.22 17.90
C LYS A 340 1.78 10.28 16.69
N ILE A 341 1.32 9.85 15.51
CA ILE A 341 2.09 9.94 14.27
C ILE A 341 2.45 11.40 13.95
N LEU A 342 1.53 12.34 14.14
CA LEU A 342 1.79 13.78 13.92
C LEU A 342 2.80 14.35 14.92
N GLU A 343 2.78 13.91 16.18
CA GLU A 343 3.81 14.26 17.17
C GLU A 343 5.19 13.77 16.70
N LEU A 344 5.28 12.54 16.23
CA LEU A 344 6.51 11.89 15.76
C LEU A 344 7.13 12.57 14.53
N LEU A 345 6.37 13.36 13.76
CA LEU A 345 6.95 14.17 12.68
C LEU A 345 7.95 15.22 13.21
N ASN A 346 7.84 15.62 14.48
CA ASN A 346 8.62 16.70 15.05
C ASN A 346 9.52 16.26 16.21
N THR A 347 9.40 15.02 16.69
CA THR A 347 10.12 14.52 17.87
C THR A 347 10.87 13.23 17.57
N ASP A 348 12.03 13.06 18.19
CA ASP A 348 12.73 11.77 18.20
C ASP A 348 12.18 10.91 19.34
N ASP A 349 11.98 9.61 19.03
CA ASP A 349 11.42 8.63 19.95
C ASP A 349 11.87 7.23 19.46
N ASP A 350 11.52 6.16 20.15
CA ASP A 350 11.84 4.79 19.71
C ASP A 350 11.24 4.47 18.32
N ASN A 351 10.16 5.15 17.91
CA ASN A 351 9.47 5.00 16.63
C ASN A 351 9.73 6.15 15.64
N SER A 352 10.57 7.13 15.97
CA SER A 352 10.87 8.26 15.11
C SER A 352 12.28 8.79 15.29
N LYS A 353 12.96 9.07 14.17
CA LYS A 353 14.31 9.65 14.15
C LYS A 353 14.46 10.63 12.99
N LEU A 354 15.08 11.78 13.24
CA LEU A 354 15.58 12.63 12.17
C LEU A 354 16.91 12.05 11.66
N VAL A 355 16.90 11.44 10.49
CA VAL A 355 18.05 10.76 9.89
C VAL A 355 18.82 11.73 9.02
N LEU A 356 20.13 11.83 9.24
CA LEU A 356 21.02 12.69 8.46
C LEU A 356 21.28 12.11 7.07
N GLY A 357 21.47 12.95 6.07
CA GLY A 357 21.73 12.55 4.69
C GLY A 357 22.92 11.59 4.52
N GLU A 358 23.96 11.73 5.34
CA GLU A 358 25.11 10.82 5.36
C GLU A 358 24.75 9.40 5.85
N GLU A 359 23.87 9.31 6.83
CA GLU A 359 23.38 8.02 7.34
C GLU A 359 22.50 7.32 6.30
N ILE A 360 21.70 8.09 5.57
CA ILE A 360 20.88 7.56 4.48
C ILE A 360 21.75 6.99 3.36
N ALA A 361 22.81 7.72 3.00
CA ALA A 361 23.77 7.27 1.99
C ALA A 361 24.49 5.97 2.41
N LYS A 362 24.90 5.85 3.68
CA LYS A 362 25.50 4.63 4.23
C LYS A 362 24.56 3.42 4.21
N ASN A 363 23.26 3.65 4.26
CA ASN A 363 22.23 2.62 4.17
C ASN A 363 21.64 2.50 2.74
N GLU A 364 22.44 2.77 1.70
CA GLU A 364 22.08 2.59 0.29
C GLU A 364 20.78 3.29 -0.11
N TYR A 365 20.54 4.45 0.48
CA TYR A 365 19.34 5.26 0.26
C TYR A 365 18.02 4.51 0.51
N THR A 366 18.01 3.49 1.38
CA THR A 366 16.75 2.87 1.78
C THR A 366 15.85 3.88 2.48
N LEU A 367 14.56 3.84 2.18
CA LEU A 367 13.52 4.68 2.80
C LEU A 367 12.68 3.86 3.78
N ASN A 368 13.17 2.70 4.22
CA ASN A 368 12.50 1.89 5.25
C ASN A 368 12.82 2.43 6.65
N PRO A 369 11.86 3.00 7.41
CA PRO A 369 12.10 3.57 8.73
C PRO A 369 12.74 2.60 9.72
N SER A 370 12.33 1.33 9.72
CA SER A 370 12.85 0.33 10.66
C SER A 370 14.37 0.16 10.58
N ARG A 371 14.99 0.50 9.42
CA ARG A 371 16.44 0.43 9.24
C ARG A 371 17.19 1.43 10.11
N TYR A 372 16.54 2.54 10.49
CA TYR A 372 17.16 3.66 11.21
C TYR A 372 16.77 3.76 12.67
N LEU A 373 15.66 3.13 13.06
CA LEU A 373 15.08 3.26 14.39
C LEU A 373 15.56 2.20 15.39
N GLN A 374 16.14 1.14 14.88
CA GLN A 374 16.63 0.08 15.76
C GLN A 374 17.91 0.53 16.47
N LYS A 375 17.89 0.43 17.79
CA LYS A 375 19.08 0.65 18.61
C LYS A 375 20.18 -0.30 18.16
N GLU A 376 21.35 0.23 17.81
CA GLU A 376 22.53 -0.60 17.58
C GLU A 376 22.81 -1.40 18.87
N MET A 377 22.52 -2.69 18.80
CA MET A 377 23.00 -3.58 19.85
C MET A 377 24.48 -3.81 19.62
N LEU A 378 25.31 -2.97 20.21
CA LEU A 378 26.74 -3.20 20.28
C LEU A 378 26.99 -4.46 21.10
N ILE A 379 27.19 -5.57 20.40
CA ILE A 379 27.63 -6.80 21.05
C ILE A 379 29.09 -6.59 21.45
N LYS A 380 29.32 -6.49 22.73
CA LYS A 380 30.68 -6.35 23.27
C LYS A 380 31.52 -7.54 22.81
N ASN A 381 32.58 -7.27 22.04
CA ASN A 381 33.42 -8.29 21.38
C ASN A 381 32.69 -9.12 20.30
N GLY A 382 31.65 -8.58 19.67
CA GLY A 382 30.98 -9.21 18.55
C GLY A 382 31.88 -9.30 17.31
N VAL A 383 31.65 -10.31 16.49
CA VAL A 383 32.29 -10.47 15.18
C VAL A 383 31.27 -10.23 14.06
N VAL A 384 31.73 -9.71 12.95
CA VAL A 384 30.89 -9.52 11.77
C VAL A 384 30.44 -10.90 11.24
N PHE A 385 29.14 -11.09 11.03
CA PHE A 385 28.56 -12.37 10.63
C PHE A 385 29.19 -12.91 9.34
N GLU A 386 29.39 -12.06 8.33
CA GLU A 386 30.07 -12.42 7.07
C GLU A 386 31.44 -13.06 7.30
N SER A 387 32.19 -12.64 8.32
CA SER A 387 33.55 -13.15 8.60
C SER A 387 33.59 -14.61 9.02
N VAL A 388 32.46 -15.18 9.43
CA VAL A 388 32.31 -16.58 9.85
C VAL A 388 31.59 -17.46 8.82
N ILE A 389 31.20 -16.88 7.67
CA ILE A 389 30.55 -17.58 6.57
C ILE A 389 31.58 -17.93 5.51
N LYS A 390 31.61 -19.20 5.09
CA LYS A 390 32.39 -19.68 3.93
C LYS A 390 31.59 -19.55 2.63
N ASN A 391 30.29 -19.84 2.69
CA ASN A 391 29.41 -19.77 1.53
C ASN A 391 27.95 -19.65 1.98
N ILE A 392 27.14 -18.93 1.21
CA ILE A 392 25.69 -18.88 1.36
C ILE A 392 25.04 -19.22 0.03
N THR A 393 24.09 -20.14 0.04
CA THR A 393 23.39 -20.60 -1.17
C THR A 393 21.89 -20.62 -0.90
N ARG A 394 21.11 -20.02 -1.78
CA ARG A 394 19.66 -20.20 -1.78
C ARG A 394 19.34 -21.58 -2.37
N GLY A 395 18.46 -22.35 -1.74
CA GLY A 395 18.05 -23.67 -2.22
C GLY A 395 17.41 -23.66 -3.61
N ALA A 396 17.21 -24.83 -4.18
CA ALA A 396 16.71 -25.02 -5.53
C ALA A 396 15.24 -24.60 -5.67
N GLN A 397 14.94 -23.81 -6.69
CA GLN A 397 13.56 -23.49 -7.11
C GLN A 397 13.11 -24.53 -8.13
N ILE A 398 12.37 -25.53 -7.67
CA ILE A 398 11.81 -26.61 -8.51
C ILE A 398 10.30 -26.40 -8.61
N LYS A 399 9.74 -26.46 -9.81
CA LYS A 399 8.30 -26.43 -10.01
C LYS A 399 7.66 -27.67 -9.39
N ALA A 400 6.47 -27.52 -8.78
CA ALA A 400 5.77 -28.63 -8.13
C ALA A 400 5.59 -29.84 -9.08
N THR A 401 5.20 -29.59 -10.34
CA THR A 401 5.05 -30.65 -11.35
C THR A 401 6.33 -31.48 -11.58
N ILE A 402 7.50 -30.82 -11.59
CA ILE A 402 8.79 -31.51 -11.74
C ILE A 402 9.14 -32.26 -10.45
N LEU A 403 8.83 -31.68 -9.29
CA LEU A 403 9.07 -32.32 -8.01
C LEU A 403 8.24 -33.60 -7.88
N ASP A 404 6.97 -33.56 -8.24
CA ASP A 404 6.05 -34.72 -8.23
C ASP A 404 6.54 -35.87 -9.11
N GLU A 405 7.20 -35.56 -10.24
CA GLU A 405 7.78 -36.57 -11.15
C GLU A 405 9.00 -37.30 -10.55
N ILE A 406 9.81 -36.57 -9.76
CA ILE A 406 11.09 -37.09 -9.23
C ILE A 406 11.01 -37.59 -7.79
N VAL A 407 9.91 -37.39 -7.08
CA VAL A 407 9.70 -37.97 -5.74
C VAL A 407 9.62 -39.48 -5.82
N SER A 408 10.20 -40.16 -4.83
CA SER A 408 10.23 -41.63 -4.70
C SER A 408 9.49 -42.07 -3.46
N ASP A 409 8.64 -43.09 -3.60
CA ASP A 409 8.02 -43.79 -2.47
C ASP A 409 9.01 -44.76 -1.78
N GLU A 410 10.09 -45.16 -2.49
CA GLU A 410 11.11 -46.03 -1.97
C GLU A 410 12.32 -45.25 -1.46
N PRO A 411 12.95 -45.66 -0.35
CA PRO A 411 14.16 -45.03 0.18
C PRO A 411 15.29 -44.98 -0.84
N THR A 412 15.90 -43.82 -1.00
CA THR A 412 17.10 -43.59 -1.81
C THR A 412 18.13 -42.81 -1.00
N ASN A 413 19.32 -42.63 -1.56
CA ASN A 413 20.35 -41.78 -0.96
C ASN A 413 20.16 -40.27 -1.27
N MET A 414 19.07 -39.89 -1.93
CA MET A 414 18.73 -38.50 -2.27
C MET A 414 17.43 -38.11 -1.60
N GLN A 415 17.45 -37.00 -0.88
CA GLN A 415 16.28 -36.46 -0.15
C GLN A 415 16.07 -34.99 -0.47
N TYR A 416 14.85 -34.49 -0.19
CA TYR A 416 14.46 -33.11 -0.42
C TYR A 416 14.01 -32.47 0.88
N LEU A 417 14.66 -31.36 1.27
CA LEU A 417 14.32 -30.60 2.47
C LEU A 417 13.41 -29.44 2.13
N MET A 418 12.19 -29.46 2.66
CA MET A 418 11.23 -28.37 2.61
C MET A 418 11.20 -27.59 3.94
N LEU A 419 10.65 -26.38 3.92
CA LEU A 419 10.47 -25.56 5.12
C LEU A 419 9.63 -26.27 6.20
N ALA A 420 8.66 -27.09 5.79
CA ALA A 420 7.80 -27.87 6.70
C ALA A 420 8.59 -28.91 7.51
N ASN A 421 9.69 -29.42 6.97
CA ASN A 421 10.52 -30.43 7.61
C ASN A 421 11.46 -29.86 8.69
N ILE A 422 11.49 -28.54 8.89
CA ILE A 422 12.21 -27.90 9.99
C ILE A 422 11.19 -27.58 11.08
N GLN A 423 11.31 -28.29 12.21
CA GLN A 423 10.43 -28.12 13.37
C GLN A 423 11.29 -28.08 14.64
N ASP A 424 10.97 -27.18 15.55
CA ASP A 424 11.65 -27.01 16.84
C ASP A 424 13.19 -26.93 16.75
N GLY A 425 13.68 -26.31 15.66
CA GLY A 425 15.11 -26.14 15.41
C GLY A 425 15.84 -27.41 14.93
N ILE A 426 15.10 -28.43 14.48
CA ILE A 426 15.62 -29.72 14.03
C ILE A 426 15.06 -30.02 12.63
N ILE A 427 15.88 -30.65 11.78
CA ILE A 427 15.43 -31.22 10.51
C ILE A 427 14.83 -32.60 10.80
N SER A 428 13.61 -32.85 10.32
CA SER A 428 12.96 -34.17 10.44
C SER A 428 13.78 -35.27 9.76
N ASP A 429 13.83 -36.44 10.38
CA ASP A 429 14.44 -37.62 9.78
C ASP A 429 13.62 -38.16 8.59
N ASP A 430 12.32 -37.85 8.54
CA ASP A 430 11.39 -38.27 7.49
C ASP A 430 11.32 -37.20 6.38
N LEU A 431 12.34 -37.17 5.54
CA LEU A 431 12.39 -36.31 4.36
C LEU A 431 11.93 -37.10 3.12
N PRO A 432 11.19 -36.49 2.20
CA PRO A 432 10.85 -37.10 0.92
C PRO A 432 12.08 -37.54 0.16
N TYR A 433 12.05 -38.77 -0.36
CA TYR A 433 13.10 -39.31 -1.20
C TYR A 433 12.93 -38.87 -2.65
N LEU A 434 14.06 -38.76 -3.37
CA LEU A 434 14.08 -38.43 -4.79
C LEU A 434 14.60 -39.65 -5.58
N LYS A 435 13.95 -39.99 -6.70
CA LYS A 435 14.38 -41.03 -7.64
C LYS A 435 15.70 -40.67 -8.30
N GLU A 436 15.80 -39.42 -8.69
CA GLU A 436 16.95 -38.84 -9.38
C GLU A 436 17.11 -37.36 -9.06
N MET A 437 18.29 -36.82 -9.31
CA MET A 437 18.58 -35.39 -9.16
C MET A 437 19.36 -34.93 -10.39
N ASN A 438 18.80 -33.91 -11.08
CA ASN A 438 19.53 -33.28 -12.18
C ASN A 438 20.85 -32.69 -11.67
N PRO A 439 21.99 -32.93 -12.32
CA PRO A 439 23.31 -32.45 -11.88
C PRO A 439 23.37 -30.95 -11.62
N LYS A 440 22.58 -30.15 -12.32
CA LYS A 440 22.49 -28.69 -12.08
C LYS A 440 22.04 -28.32 -10.66
N TYR A 441 21.39 -29.24 -9.95
CA TYR A 441 20.91 -29.01 -8.58
C TYR A 441 21.92 -29.42 -7.51
N GLU A 442 23.03 -30.11 -7.84
CA GLU A 442 24.02 -30.53 -6.86
C GLU A 442 24.61 -29.39 -6.02
N LYS A 443 24.77 -28.22 -6.61
CA LYS A 443 25.23 -27.01 -5.92
C LYS A 443 24.29 -26.50 -4.81
N TYR A 444 23.07 -26.99 -4.75
CA TYR A 444 22.06 -26.64 -3.73
C TYR A 444 21.94 -27.76 -2.66
N CYS A 445 22.76 -28.78 -2.73
CA CYS A 445 22.81 -29.83 -1.71
C CYS A 445 23.46 -29.29 -0.44
N ILE A 446 22.90 -29.72 0.68
CA ILE A 446 23.32 -29.32 2.02
C ILE A 446 24.53 -30.13 2.43
N LYS A 447 25.53 -29.50 3.03
CA LYS A 447 26.66 -30.18 3.64
C LYS A 447 26.40 -30.48 5.12
N ASN A 448 27.07 -31.47 5.65
CA ASN A 448 27.02 -31.73 7.09
C ASN A 448 27.57 -30.53 7.87
N GLY A 449 26.88 -30.11 8.94
CA GLY A 449 27.24 -28.94 9.74
C GLY A 449 26.75 -27.60 9.19
N SER A 450 26.18 -27.51 7.97
CA SER A 450 25.62 -26.26 7.45
C SER A 450 24.45 -25.76 8.31
N LEU A 451 24.37 -24.46 8.53
CA LEU A 451 23.18 -23.81 9.07
C LEU A 451 22.15 -23.66 7.95
N VAL A 452 20.99 -24.25 8.12
CA VAL A 452 19.85 -24.06 7.24
C VAL A 452 18.87 -23.09 7.91
N ILE A 453 18.49 -22.03 7.21
CA ILE A 453 17.58 -21.00 7.72
C ILE A 453 16.47 -20.72 6.71
N SER A 454 15.26 -20.49 7.22
CA SER A 454 14.15 -20.07 6.37
C SER A 454 14.37 -18.69 5.77
N LYS A 455 13.99 -18.53 4.52
CA LYS A 455 13.95 -17.21 3.90
C LYS A 455 12.98 -16.27 4.62
N ASN A 456 11.84 -16.75 5.09
CA ASN A 456 10.86 -15.97 5.85
C ASN A 456 11.32 -15.83 7.31
N VAL A 457 11.12 -14.64 7.88
CA VAL A 457 11.51 -14.33 9.27
C VAL A 457 10.34 -14.38 10.27
N SER A 458 9.13 -14.69 9.84
CA SER A 458 7.96 -14.73 10.72
C SER A 458 7.15 -16.03 10.53
N PRO A 459 7.40 -17.05 11.36
CA PRO A 459 8.57 -17.22 12.22
C PRO A 459 9.81 -17.68 11.45
N VAL A 460 11.00 -17.28 11.92
CA VAL A 460 12.25 -17.84 11.42
C VAL A 460 12.36 -19.29 11.85
N LYS A 461 12.61 -20.18 10.90
CA LYS A 461 12.96 -21.57 11.15
C LYS A 461 14.42 -21.80 10.79
N MET A 462 15.17 -22.45 11.67
CA MET A 462 16.57 -22.77 11.42
C MET A 462 16.99 -24.10 12.06
N ALA A 463 17.94 -24.77 11.45
CA ALA A 463 18.50 -26.01 11.98
C ALA A 463 19.96 -26.19 11.52
N ILE A 464 20.74 -26.93 12.27
CA ILE A 464 22.05 -27.43 11.81
C ILE A 464 21.83 -28.77 11.11
N ALA A 465 22.32 -28.87 9.89
CA ALA A 465 22.15 -30.06 9.09
C ALA A 465 23.06 -31.21 9.54
N SER A 466 22.47 -32.39 9.68
CA SER A 466 23.19 -33.66 9.86
C SER A 466 22.99 -34.51 8.60
N VAL A 467 24.02 -34.64 7.78
CA VAL A 467 23.97 -35.38 6.52
C VAL A 467 24.83 -36.61 6.64
N LYS A 468 24.22 -37.80 6.48
CA LYS A 468 24.93 -39.07 6.51
C LYS A 468 25.85 -39.20 5.30
N GLU A 469 27.01 -39.86 5.50
CA GLU A 469 27.95 -40.10 4.41
C GLU A 469 27.27 -40.88 3.26
N GLY A 470 27.48 -40.41 2.03
CA GLY A 470 26.87 -40.99 0.83
C GLY A 470 25.47 -40.48 0.51
N ASN A 471 24.83 -39.75 1.41
CA ASN A 471 23.50 -39.14 1.17
C ASN A 471 23.63 -37.72 0.63
N LYS A 472 22.62 -37.31 -0.17
CA LYS A 472 22.45 -35.95 -0.67
C LYS A 472 21.09 -35.40 -0.22
N ILE A 473 21.08 -34.24 0.42
CA ILE A 473 19.86 -33.55 0.80
C ILE A 473 19.78 -32.25 0.00
N LEU A 474 18.80 -32.13 -0.89
CA LEU A 474 18.57 -30.97 -1.72
C LEU A 474 17.69 -29.96 -0.97
N ALA A 475 18.14 -28.72 -0.79
CA ALA A 475 17.39 -27.68 -0.13
C ALA A 475 16.34 -27.03 -1.07
N ASN A 476 15.13 -26.77 -0.54
CA ASN A 476 14.08 -26.00 -1.21
C ASN A 476 14.44 -24.52 -1.34
N GLY A 477 13.97 -23.86 -2.38
CA GLY A 477 14.21 -22.44 -2.67
C GLY A 477 13.67 -21.42 -1.64
N ASN A 478 12.95 -21.89 -0.60
CA ASN A 478 12.54 -21.08 0.55
C ASN A 478 13.51 -21.16 1.73
N LEU A 479 14.65 -21.83 1.52
CA LEU A 479 15.71 -22.01 2.50
C LEU A 479 17.02 -21.41 1.99
N TYR A 480 17.81 -20.87 2.91
CA TYR A 480 19.24 -20.61 2.71
C TYR A 480 20.05 -21.69 3.40
N VAL A 481 21.11 -22.12 2.74
CA VAL A 481 22.13 -23.02 3.25
C VAL A 481 23.40 -22.22 3.45
N ILE A 482 23.87 -22.14 4.68
CA ILE A 482 25.03 -21.34 5.08
C ILE A 482 26.13 -22.29 5.56
N ASP A 483 27.18 -22.36 4.79
CA ASP A 483 28.39 -23.10 5.16
C ASP A 483 29.25 -22.21 6.06
N LEU A 484 29.47 -22.63 7.29
CA LEU A 484 30.19 -21.90 8.30
C LEU A 484 31.68 -22.22 8.34
N ASP A 485 32.47 -21.28 8.79
CA ASP A 485 33.88 -21.48 9.13
C ASP A 485 33.99 -22.02 10.57
N GLU A 486 33.98 -23.36 10.69
CA GLU A 486 33.97 -24.02 11.98
C GLU A 486 35.25 -23.76 12.83
N ASP A 487 36.34 -23.30 12.19
CA ASP A 487 37.54 -22.83 12.92
C ASP A 487 37.29 -21.50 13.65
N LYS A 488 36.28 -20.73 13.22
CA LYS A 488 35.93 -19.43 13.77
C LYS A 488 34.68 -19.42 14.63
N ILE A 489 33.71 -20.30 14.32
CA ILE A 489 32.45 -20.34 15.04
C ILE A 489 31.88 -21.75 15.13
N ASN A 490 31.36 -22.10 16.29
CA ASN A 490 30.59 -23.33 16.44
C ASN A 490 29.18 -23.14 15.86
N PRO A 491 28.72 -23.99 14.91
CA PRO A 491 27.42 -23.89 14.27
C PRO A 491 26.25 -23.90 15.27
N TYR A 492 26.32 -24.70 16.32
CA TYR A 492 25.27 -24.77 17.35
C TYR A 492 25.22 -23.52 18.23
N PHE A 493 26.40 -22.95 18.53
CA PHE A 493 26.46 -21.66 19.25
C PHE A 493 25.81 -20.55 18.41
N LEU A 494 26.16 -20.46 17.13
CA LEU A 494 25.55 -19.47 16.22
C LEU A 494 24.05 -19.65 16.14
N LYS A 495 23.56 -20.88 15.96
CA LYS A 495 22.12 -21.18 15.94
C LYS A 495 21.45 -20.72 17.23
N ALA A 496 21.98 -21.07 18.39
CA ALA A 496 21.44 -20.65 19.70
C ALA A 496 21.41 -19.13 19.85
N TYR A 497 22.45 -18.43 19.37
CA TYR A 497 22.50 -16.98 19.36
C TYR A 497 21.40 -16.39 18.45
N LEU A 498 21.24 -16.88 17.22
CA LEU A 498 20.23 -16.41 16.28
C LEU A 498 18.79 -16.68 16.75
N GLU A 499 18.59 -17.73 17.56
CA GLU A 499 17.30 -18.06 18.21
C GLU A 499 17.03 -17.22 19.46
N SER A 500 18.04 -16.56 20.03
CA SER A 500 17.85 -15.63 21.14
C SER A 500 17.07 -14.37 20.71
N GLU A 501 16.56 -13.61 21.68
CA GLU A 501 15.89 -12.32 21.39
C GLU A 501 16.81 -11.37 20.61
N ASN A 502 18.09 -11.33 20.95
CA ASN A 502 19.07 -10.49 20.28
C ASN A 502 19.32 -10.94 18.82
N GLY A 503 19.43 -12.24 18.60
CA GLY A 503 19.60 -12.81 17.26
C GLY A 503 18.35 -12.63 16.39
N LYS A 504 17.15 -12.84 16.95
CA LYS A 504 15.87 -12.59 16.27
C LYS A 504 15.73 -11.12 15.90
N ALA A 505 16.08 -10.21 16.81
CA ALA A 505 16.08 -8.77 16.52
C ALA A 505 17.07 -8.42 15.40
N ALA A 506 18.27 -9.02 15.39
CA ALA A 506 19.25 -8.84 14.32
C ALA A 506 18.74 -9.34 12.96
N LEU A 507 18.11 -10.51 12.91
CA LEU A 507 17.52 -11.06 11.69
C LEU A 507 16.34 -10.22 11.20
N SER A 508 15.47 -9.76 12.09
CA SER A 508 14.35 -8.88 11.76
C SER A 508 14.82 -7.54 11.20
N ARG A 509 15.95 -7.04 11.67
CA ARG A 509 16.57 -5.79 11.23
C ARG A 509 16.94 -5.78 9.75
N VAL A 510 17.40 -6.90 9.25
CA VAL A 510 17.86 -7.06 7.86
C VAL A 510 16.77 -7.62 6.94
N ALA A 511 15.64 -8.04 7.52
CA ALA A 511 14.54 -8.60 6.77
C ALA A 511 13.81 -7.54 5.94
N VAL A 512 13.41 -7.93 4.74
CA VAL A 512 12.71 -7.08 3.75
C VAL A 512 11.43 -7.76 3.26
N GLY A 513 10.42 -7.00 2.96
CA GLY A 513 9.14 -7.50 2.46
C GLY A 513 7.94 -6.73 3.01
N ALA A 514 6.82 -6.73 2.28
CA ALA A 514 5.60 -6.02 2.66
C ALA A 514 4.61 -6.89 3.44
N THR A 515 4.43 -8.15 2.99
CA THR A 515 3.46 -9.10 3.59
C THR A 515 4.18 -10.25 4.30
N LEU A 516 5.29 -10.68 3.74
CA LEU A 516 6.19 -11.70 4.30
C LEU A 516 7.59 -11.13 4.34
N LEU A 517 8.09 -10.87 5.55
CA LEU A 517 9.46 -10.45 5.75
C LEU A 517 10.41 -11.58 5.35
N ASN A 518 11.37 -11.28 4.49
CA ASN A 518 12.34 -12.22 3.98
C ASN A 518 13.76 -11.74 4.25
N LEU A 519 14.66 -12.66 4.51
CA LEU A 519 16.10 -12.37 4.54
C LEU A 519 16.62 -12.19 3.10
N PRO A 520 17.28 -11.07 2.77
CA PRO A 520 18.01 -10.93 1.51
C PRO A 520 19.31 -11.74 1.54
N VAL A 521 19.81 -12.15 0.37
CA VAL A 521 21.06 -12.94 0.27
C VAL A 521 22.30 -12.09 0.61
N GLU A 522 22.17 -10.79 0.44
CA GLU A 522 23.28 -9.82 0.51
C GLU A 522 23.56 -9.32 1.94
N VAL A 523 22.99 -9.97 2.96
CA VAL A 523 23.12 -9.54 4.37
C VAL A 523 23.94 -10.50 5.18
#